data_b5ea890fd56f2872772cd358b624284c
#
_entry.id   b5ea890fd56f2872772cd358b624284c
#
_cell.length_a   1.000
_cell.length_b   1.000
_cell.length_c   1.000
_cell.angle_alpha   90.00
_cell.angle_beta   90.00
_cell.angle_gamma   90.00
#
_symmetry.space_group_name_H-M   'P 1'
#
loop_
_entity.id
_entity.type
_entity.pdbx_description
1 polymer ?
#
loop_
_entity_poly.entity_id
_entity_poly.type
_entity_poly.pdbx_seq_one_letter_code
_entity_poly.pdbx_strand_id
1 'polypeptide(L)'
;MGTYPGSNGKSFQSIAKRCLDNVARGNATMDVFDPVMGNGCVTATESRIAWHPIKPATNAAFALGIVQWILDNNAHNAEFLSYPSYQAAWDGGFASCTNATHLVIVDESHPNYRKIMRPADAGMNVPEQKDKDGKAVDQFVVIDASTNQPAVHTACTQGVLEYEGEVNGVAVRTAFLFLKDSAYEHTMDEYSQITGIPVETIENVAREFTSHGVKAAATTGFGGTALANGLTSVHAQRIINAMIGSDQMVGGMMARRIGAKTTTDGARYLLSTVKGTPNVSTKNATYISRTNRKFSATDEYKNRVAAGETDPKPKLPWINISSGSDNQALVSIVNQYPYQAKIVLSWMVDTLQATSGALREPILEKLRDPSVVPLHIACDAFIGEHAQVADYIVPDT
;
A
#
# COMPACT_ATOMS: atom_id res chain seq x y z
N MET A 1 14.43 1.27 -1.72
CA MET A 1 14.40 0.57 -0.42
C MET A 1 13.82 -0.82 -0.61
N GLY A 2 14.58 -1.87 -0.24
CA GLY A 2 14.13 -3.27 -0.35
C GLY A 2 13.78 -3.73 -1.76
N THR A 3 14.30 -3.07 -2.77
CA THR A 3 14.15 -3.41 -4.18
C THR A 3 15.52 -3.34 -4.83
N TYR A 4 15.87 -4.42 -5.50
CA TYR A 4 17.17 -4.54 -6.10
C TYR A 4 17.11 -4.19 -7.59
N PRO A 5 17.73 -3.09 -8.05
CA PRO A 5 17.82 -2.78 -9.47
C PRO A 5 18.58 -3.91 -10.20
N GLY A 6 17.94 -4.54 -11.18
CA GLY A 6 18.55 -5.59 -11.99
C GLY A 6 18.40 -7.02 -11.48
N SER A 7 18.01 -7.24 -10.24
CA SER A 7 17.83 -8.61 -9.69
C SER A 7 16.38 -8.97 -9.33
N ASN A 8 15.46 -8.01 -9.30
CA ASN A 8 14.05 -8.30 -9.08
C ASN A 8 13.40 -8.85 -10.34
N GLY A 9 12.79 -10.02 -10.22
CA GLY A 9 12.14 -10.73 -11.31
C GLY A 9 10.96 -9.99 -11.95
N LYS A 10 10.45 -10.54 -13.02
CA LYS A 10 9.31 -10.04 -13.81
C LYS A 10 9.61 -8.72 -14.55
N SER A 11 8.57 -7.91 -14.78
CA SER A 11 8.65 -6.65 -15.53
C SER A 11 9.56 -5.58 -14.91
N PHE A 12 9.99 -5.76 -13.66
CA PHE A 12 10.87 -4.80 -12.99
C PHE A 12 12.27 -4.78 -13.57
N GLN A 13 12.78 -5.89 -14.12
CA GLN A 13 14.11 -5.95 -14.74
C GLN A 13 14.23 -4.99 -15.93
N SER A 14 13.19 -4.88 -16.76
CA SER A 14 13.23 -3.96 -17.92
C SER A 14 13.16 -2.49 -17.49
N ILE A 15 12.44 -2.18 -16.41
CA ILE A 15 12.38 -0.84 -15.84
C ILE A 15 13.73 -0.49 -15.20
N ALA A 16 14.27 -1.40 -14.38
CA ALA A 16 15.57 -1.24 -13.74
C ALA A 16 16.68 -1.03 -14.76
N LYS A 17 16.68 -1.79 -15.88
CA LYS A 17 17.65 -1.57 -16.95
C LYS A 17 17.59 -0.15 -17.49
N ARG A 18 16.42 0.40 -17.75
CA ARG A 18 16.26 1.77 -18.24
C ARG A 18 16.75 2.81 -17.21
N CYS A 19 16.49 2.58 -15.92
CA CYS A 19 17.03 3.43 -14.86
C CYS A 19 18.55 3.38 -14.85
N LEU A 20 19.15 2.19 -14.87
CA LEU A 20 20.59 1.99 -14.90
C LEU A 20 21.24 2.58 -16.17
N ASP A 21 20.60 2.46 -17.34
CA ASP A 21 21.06 3.10 -18.57
C ASP A 21 21.07 4.64 -18.45
N ASN A 22 20.10 5.24 -17.76
CA ASN A 22 20.09 6.68 -17.50
C ASN A 22 21.16 7.10 -16.49
N VAL A 23 21.39 6.32 -15.46
CA VAL A 23 22.51 6.54 -14.52
C VAL A 23 23.85 6.45 -15.25
N ALA A 24 24.04 5.43 -16.08
CA ALA A 24 25.26 5.24 -16.87
C ALA A 24 25.52 6.41 -17.85
N ARG A 25 24.46 7.02 -18.37
CA ARG A 25 24.55 8.20 -19.26
C ARG A 25 24.75 9.52 -18.51
N GLY A 26 24.74 9.50 -17.19
CA GLY A 26 24.88 10.70 -16.37
C GLY A 26 23.59 11.53 -16.20
N ASN A 27 22.44 10.99 -16.57
CA ASN A 27 21.18 11.69 -16.49
C ASN A 27 20.48 11.55 -15.12
N ALA A 28 20.97 10.65 -14.26
CA ALA A 28 20.40 10.38 -12.94
C ALA A 28 21.45 9.86 -11.97
N THR A 29 21.20 10.01 -10.67
CA THR A 29 21.88 9.34 -9.57
C THR A 29 20.93 8.34 -8.91
N MET A 30 21.46 7.39 -8.15
CA MET A 30 20.68 6.39 -7.46
C MET A 30 21.26 6.07 -6.09
N ASP A 31 20.48 6.26 -5.03
CA ASP A 31 20.78 5.77 -3.69
C ASP A 31 20.00 4.48 -3.42
N VAL A 32 20.72 3.44 -3.01
CA VAL A 32 20.17 2.11 -2.74
C VAL A 32 20.32 1.81 -1.25
N PHE A 33 19.21 1.71 -0.54
CA PHE A 33 19.15 1.34 0.87
C PHE A 33 18.73 -0.11 0.98
N ASP A 34 19.69 -0.99 1.21
CA ASP A 34 19.48 -2.43 1.32
C ASP A 34 20.50 -3.01 2.31
N PRO A 35 20.10 -3.96 3.20
CA PRO A 35 21.03 -4.62 4.10
C PRO A 35 22.18 -5.34 3.39
N VAL A 36 21.95 -5.77 2.15
CA VAL A 36 22.94 -6.53 1.35
C VAL A 36 23.27 -5.79 0.07
N MET A 37 24.57 -5.64 -0.20
CA MET A 37 25.03 -5.15 -1.49
C MET A 37 24.87 -6.22 -2.57
N GLY A 38 24.03 -6.00 -3.54
CA GLY A 38 23.90 -6.94 -4.63
C GLY A 38 24.44 -6.39 -5.96
N ASN A 39 24.38 -7.20 -7.00
CA ASN A 39 25.05 -6.97 -8.28
C ASN A 39 24.69 -5.64 -8.96
N GLY A 40 23.47 -5.13 -8.79
CA GLY A 40 23.05 -3.85 -9.39
C GLY A 40 23.80 -2.63 -8.84
N CYS A 41 24.39 -2.73 -7.64
CA CYS A 41 25.21 -1.67 -7.06
C CYS A 41 26.70 -1.79 -7.45
N VAL A 42 27.13 -2.99 -7.81
CA VAL A 42 28.55 -3.25 -8.18
C VAL A 42 28.87 -2.80 -9.59
N THR A 43 27.88 -2.78 -10.48
CA THR A 43 28.05 -2.31 -11.87
C THR A 43 28.00 -0.79 -12.00
N ALA A 44 28.10 -0.09 -10.87
CA ALA A 44 28.07 1.35 -10.82
C ALA A 44 29.19 1.97 -11.67
N THR A 45 28.80 2.72 -12.63
CA THR A 45 29.66 3.62 -13.34
C THR A 45 29.85 4.88 -12.51
N GLU A 46 31.07 5.08 -12.01
CA GLU A 46 31.53 6.37 -11.53
C GLU A 46 30.71 7.04 -10.43
N SER A 47 30.61 6.46 -9.24
CA SER A 47 30.02 7.11 -8.04
C SER A 47 28.57 7.63 -8.16
N ARG A 48 27.84 7.25 -9.20
CA ARG A 48 26.43 7.65 -9.40
C ARG A 48 25.41 6.71 -8.79
N ILE A 49 25.86 5.57 -8.28
CA ILE A 49 25.06 4.66 -7.46
C ILE A 49 25.75 4.53 -6.12
N ALA A 50 25.09 4.95 -5.07
CA ALA A 50 25.55 4.76 -3.70
C ALA A 50 24.75 3.65 -3.04
N TRP A 51 25.45 2.71 -2.41
CA TRP A 51 24.82 1.70 -1.57
C TRP A 51 24.98 2.06 -0.10
N HIS A 52 23.88 2.02 0.63
CA HIS A 52 23.81 2.33 2.04
C HIS A 52 23.27 1.12 2.79
N PRO A 53 24.07 0.46 3.67
CA PRO A 53 23.67 -0.70 4.44
C PRO A 53 22.69 -0.30 5.55
N ILE A 54 21.41 -0.43 5.30
CA ILE A 54 20.36 -0.14 6.28
C ILE A 54 20.09 -1.36 7.15
N LYS A 55 19.82 -1.17 8.44
CA LYS A 55 19.36 -2.26 9.30
C LYS A 55 18.02 -2.83 8.81
N PRO A 56 17.84 -4.15 8.79
CA PRO A 56 16.58 -4.77 8.37
C PRO A 56 15.36 -4.21 9.13
N ALA A 57 14.23 -4.07 8.43
CA ALA A 57 12.94 -3.62 8.96
C ALA A 57 12.89 -2.16 9.46
N THR A 58 13.88 -1.31 9.16
CA THR A 58 13.92 0.09 9.61
C THR A 58 13.57 1.11 8.50
N ASN A 59 13.03 0.64 7.38
CA ASN A 59 12.70 1.50 6.24
C ASN A 59 11.73 2.64 6.58
N ALA A 60 10.78 2.40 7.49
CA ALA A 60 9.84 3.44 7.93
C ALA A 60 10.56 4.56 8.69
N ALA A 61 11.46 4.21 9.61
CA ALA A 61 12.26 5.16 10.37
C ALA A 61 13.15 6.00 9.44
N PHE A 62 13.80 5.35 8.45
CA PHE A 62 14.58 6.07 7.44
C PHE A 62 13.73 7.07 6.65
N ALA A 63 12.54 6.64 6.22
CA ALA A 63 11.63 7.51 5.48
C ALA A 63 11.15 8.70 6.33
N LEU A 64 10.84 8.49 7.62
CA LEU A 64 10.45 9.55 8.54
C LEU A 64 11.61 10.51 8.84
N GLY A 65 12.84 10.03 8.94
CA GLY A 65 14.02 10.91 9.04
C GLY A 65 14.18 11.83 7.82
N ILE A 66 13.94 11.31 6.61
CA ILE A 66 13.89 12.16 5.39
C ILE A 66 12.76 13.19 5.49
N VAL A 67 11.56 12.77 5.92
CA VAL A 67 10.41 13.69 6.08
C VAL A 67 10.71 14.77 7.12
N GLN A 68 11.33 14.42 8.26
CA GLN A 68 11.76 15.40 9.27
C GLN A 68 12.69 16.46 8.67
N TRP A 69 13.74 16.01 7.94
CA TRP A 69 14.66 16.95 7.28
C TRP A 69 13.92 17.88 6.28
N ILE A 70 12.99 17.32 5.50
CA ILE A 70 12.17 18.08 4.53
C ILE A 70 11.36 19.16 5.26
N LEU A 71 10.77 18.84 6.41
CA LEU A 71 9.98 19.77 7.22
C LEU A 71 10.87 20.86 7.84
N ASP A 72 12.00 20.49 8.44
CA ASP A 72 12.96 21.42 9.08
C ASP A 72 13.51 22.46 8.09
N ASN A 73 13.68 22.05 6.83
CA ASN A 73 14.23 22.91 5.78
C ASN A 73 13.17 23.55 4.87
N ASN A 74 11.87 23.37 5.18
CA ASN A 74 10.74 23.83 4.34
C ASN A 74 10.90 23.37 2.86
N ALA A 75 11.46 22.19 2.63
CA ALA A 75 11.77 21.66 1.31
C ALA A 75 10.61 20.87 0.68
N HIS A 76 9.45 20.85 1.31
CA HIS A 76 8.23 20.27 0.77
C HIS A 76 7.57 21.19 -0.27
N ASN A 77 6.82 20.60 -1.20
CA ASN A 77 6.01 21.36 -2.14
C ASN A 77 4.69 21.78 -1.48
N ALA A 78 4.72 22.94 -0.80
CA ALA A 78 3.58 23.47 -0.06
C ALA A 78 2.37 23.73 -0.96
N GLU A 79 2.60 24.16 -2.22
CA GLU A 79 1.53 24.40 -3.19
C GLU A 79 0.81 23.09 -3.49
N PHE A 80 1.55 22.02 -3.85
CA PHE A 80 0.96 20.71 -4.12
C PHE A 80 0.18 20.16 -2.92
N LEU A 81 0.76 20.23 -1.74
CA LEU A 81 0.14 19.72 -0.50
C LEU A 81 -1.11 20.50 -0.12
N SER A 82 -1.23 21.77 -0.53
CA SER A 82 -2.40 22.61 -0.25
C SER A 82 -3.62 22.28 -1.11
N TYR A 83 -3.46 21.56 -2.21
CA TYR A 83 -4.60 21.18 -3.07
C TYR A 83 -5.50 20.15 -2.38
N PRO A 84 -6.76 20.50 -2.05
CA PRO A 84 -7.61 19.62 -1.25
C PRO A 84 -8.33 18.55 -2.06
N SER A 85 -8.28 18.62 -3.37
CA SER A 85 -8.97 17.70 -4.27
C SER A 85 -8.14 17.38 -5.51
N TYR A 86 -8.45 16.25 -6.15
CA TYR A 86 -7.80 15.87 -7.40
C TYR A 86 -8.00 16.92 -8.51
N GLN A 87 -9.19 17.51 -8.60
CA GLN A 87 -9.45 18.54 -9.61
C GLN A 87 -8.61 19.79 -9.37
N ALA A 88 -8.53 20.27 -8.12
CA ALA A 88 -7.70 21.42 -7.78
C ALA A 88 -6.21 21.17 -8.08
N ALA A 89 -5.71 19.99 -7.74
CA ALA A 89 -4.34 19.58 -8.06
C ALA A 89 -4.10 19.47 -9.58
N TRP A 90 -5.07 18.93 -10.32
CA TRP A 90 -4.99 18.81 -11.77
C TRP A 90 -4.93 20.17 -12.45
N ASP A 91 -5.76 21.11 -12.01
CA ASP A 91 -5.77 22.49 -12.52
C ASP A 91 -4.47 23.22 -12.16
N GLY A 92 -3.84 22.87 -11.04
CA GLY A 92 -2.50 23.30 -10.64
C GLY A 92 -1.33 22.59 -11.33
N GLY A 93 -1.62 21.67 -12.28
CA GLY A 93 -0.59 20.98 -13.08
C GLY A 93 -0.04 19.69 -12.47
N PHE A 94 -0.68 19.15 -11.42
CA PHE A 94 -0.29 17.89 -10.77
C PHE A 94 -1.23 16.75 -11.16
N ALA A 95 -0.69 15.55 -11.29
CA ALA A 95 -1.44 14.36 -11.69
C ALA A 95 -1.91 13.49 -10.49
N SER A 96 -1.72 13.97 -9.29
CA SER A 96 -2.16 13.35 -8.03
C SER A 96 -2.54 14.42 -7.02
N CYS A 97 -3.15 14.02 -5.90
CA CYS A 97 -3.42 14.89 -4.76
C CYS A 97 -3.20 14.14 -3.46
N THR A 98 -3.16 14.87 -2.35
CA THR A 98 -3.06 14.31 -1.00
C THR A 98 -4.27 14.72 -0.16
N ASN A 99 -4.39 14.15 1.03
CA ASN A 99 -5.35 14.58 2.05
C ASN A 99 -4.70 15.48 3.12
N ALA A 100 -3.57 16.09 2.82
CA ALA A 100 -2.79 16.87 3.81
C ALA A 100 -3.60 17.96 4.49
N THR A 101 -4.50 18.63 3.75
CA THR A 101 -5.37 19.71 4.25
C THR A 101 -6.67 19.23 4.90
N HIS A 102 -7.00 17.93 4.78
CA HIS A 102 -8.25 17.42 5.32
C HIS A 102 -8.25 17.43 6.84
N LEU A 103 -9.38 17.85 7.43
CA LEU A 103 -9.54 17.89 8.87
C LEU A 103 -9.81 16.51 9.44
N VAL A 104 -9.12 16.16 10.49
CA VAL A 104 -9.31 14.93 11.27
C VAL A 104 -9.90 15.30 12.61
N ILE A 105 -10.93 14.59 13.04
CA ILE A 105 -11.61 14.82 14.33
C ILE A 105 -10.70 14.32 15.45
N VAL A 106 -10.35 15.21 16.39
CA VAL A 106 -9.54 14.89 17.57
C VAL A 106 -10.34 14.97 18.89
N ASP A 107 -11.62 15.28 18.81
CA ASP A 107 -12.54 15.18 19.93
C ASP A 107 -12.83 13.71 20.26
N GLU A 108 -12.33 13.24 21.41
CA GLU A 108 -12.48 11.84 21.85
C GLU A 108 -13.93 11.44 22.13
N SER A 109 -14.78 12.41 22.42
CA SER A 109 -16.21 12.16 22.68
C SER A 109 -17.03 12.01 21.40
N HIS A 110 -16.46 12.41 20.25
CA HIS A 110 -17.17 12.40 18.98
C HIS A 110 -17.24 10.97 18.39
N PRO A 111 -18.41 10.53 17.85
CA PRO A 111 -18.55 9.17 17.27
C PRO A 111 -17.58 8.85 16.12
N ASN A 112 -17.09 9.91 15.45
CA ASN A 112 -16.14 9.81 14.35
C ASN A 112 -14.71 10.21 14.77
N TYR A 113 -14.35 10.08 16.05
CA TYR A 113 -12.99 10.31 16.53
C TYR A 113 -11.94 9.60 15.65
N ARG A 114 -10.84 10.29 15.33
CA ARG A 114 -9.76 9.85 14.43
C ARG A 114 -10.18 9.58 12.97
N LYS A 115 -11.34 10.04 12.55
CA LYS A 115 -11.74 9.98 11.14
C LYS A 115 -11.62 11.36 10.49
N ILE A 116 -11.44 11.38 9.18
CA ILE A 116 -11.53 12.62 8.41
C ILE A 116 -12.96 13.17 8.51
N MET A 117 -13.07 14.43 8.87
CA MET A 117 -14.33 15.14 9.07
C MET A 117 -15.15 15.20 7.78
N ARG A 118 -16.41 14.83 7.87
CA ARG A 118 -17.38 14.94 6.78
C ARG A 118 -18.24 16.20 6.94
N PRO A 119 -18.86 16.70 5.87
CA PRO A 119 -19.75 17.87 5.95
C PRO A 119 -20.82 17.77 7.05
N ALA A 120 -21.39 16.60 7.28
CA ALA A 120 -22.38 16.39 8.33
C ALA A 120 -21.80 16.59 9.74
N ASP A 121 -20.56 16.20 9.98
CA ASP A 121 -19.87 16.42 11.27
C ASP A 121 -19.61 17.92 11.52
N ALA A 122 -19.43 18.68 10.45
CA ALA A 122 -19.25 20.13 10.46
C ALA A 122 -20.58 20.91 10.47
N GLY A 123 -21.73 20.24 10.57
CA GLY A 123 -23.03 20.88 10.50
C GLY A 123 -23.40 21.45 9.12
N MET A 124 -22.68 21.04 8.08
CA MET A 124 -22.91 21.52 6.71
C MET A 124 -23.96 20.65 6.00
N ASN A 125 -24.98 21.30 5.44
CA ASN A 125 -25.95 20.62 4.56
C ASN A 125 -25.47 20.74 3.10
N VAL A 126 -24.79 19.70 2.61
CA VAL A 126 -24.18 19.68 1.28
C VAL A 126 -24.86 18.60 0.44
N PRO A 127 -25.25 18.90 -0.81
CA PRO A 127 -25.80 17.89 -1.72
C PRO A 127 -24.82 16.73 -1.95
N GLU A 128 -25.36 15.52 -2.06
CA GLU A 128 -24.58 14.34 -2.43
C GLU A 128 -23.97 14.56 -3.82
N GLN A 129 -22.65 14.47 -3.93
CA GLN A 129 -21.97 14.45 -5.21
C GLN A 129 -21.91 13.01 -5.74
N LYS A 130 -22.12 12.87 -7.06
CA LYS A 130 -22.01 11.59 -7.75
C LYS A 130 -20.95 11.65 -8.83
N ASP A 131 -20.23 10.54 -9.00
CA ASP A 131 -19.30 10.38 -10.12
C ASP A 131 -20.05 10.15 -11.43
N LYS A 132 -19.28 10.01 -12.53
CA LYS A 132 -19.82 9.76 -13.87
C LYS A 132 -20.65 8.48 -14.00
N ASP A 133 -20.47 7.54 -13.08
CA ASP A 133 -21.17 6.26 -13.03
C ASP A 133 -22.37 6.31 -12.04
N GLY A 134 -22.70 7.50 -11.51
CA GLY A 134 -23.80 7.74 -10.59
C GLY A 134 -23.54 7.29 -9.14
N LYS A 135 -22.31 6.92 -8.81
CA LYS A 135 -21.92 6.49 -7.47
C LYS A 135 -21.61 7.70 -6.59
N ALA A 136 -22.08 7.68 -5.33
CA ALA A 136 -21.76 8.72 -4.37
C ALA A 136 -20.25 8.87 -4.16
N VAL A 137 -19.79 10.12 -4.19
CA VAL A 137 -18.40 10.51 -3.94
C VAL A 137 -18.30 11.01 -2.51
N ASP A 138 -17.31 10.51 -1.79
CA ASP A 138 -17.04 10.98 -0.42
C ASP A 138 -16.63 12.46 -0.42
N GLN A 139 -17.26 13.23 0.46
CA GLN A 139 -16.96 14.64 0.68
C GLN A 139 -16.32 14.83 2.05
N PHE A 140 -15.32 15.71 2.10
CA PHE A 140 -14.53 15.99 3.30
C PHE A 140 -14.46 17.50 3.56
N VAL A 141 -14.11 17.87 4.80
CA VAL A 141 -13.99 19.26 5.21
C VAL A 141 -12.52 19.67 5.30
N VAL A 142 -12.24 20.87 4.82
CA VAL A 142 -10.95 21.56 4.90
C VAL A 142 -11.17 22.99 5.39
N ILE A 143 -10.11 23.68 5.75
CA ILE A 143 -10.15 25.15 5.91
C ILE A 143 -9.71 25.74 4.59
N ASP A 144 -10.57 26.51 3.95
CA ASP A 144 -10.26 27.22 2.71
C ASP A 144 -9.21 28.30 2.96
N ALA A 145 -8.07 28.23 2.25
CA ALA A 145 -6.97 29.15 2.43
C ALA A 145 -7.30 30.60 2.06
N SER A 146 -8.29 30.83 1.20
CA SER A 146 -8.70 32.16 0.76
C SER A 146 -9.61 32.88 1.75
N THR A 147 -10.47 32.12 2.46
CA THR A 147 -11.49 32.68 3.38
C THR A 147 -11.18 32.42 4.84
N ASN A 148 -10.26 31.49 5.11
CA ASN A 148 -9.97 30.94 6.44
C ASN A 148 -11.22 30.37 7.14
N GLN A 149 -12.15 29.81 6.37
CA GLN A 149 -13.40 29.22 6.87
C GLN A 149 -13.49 27.74 6.46
N PRO A 150 -14.22 26.93 7.25
CA PRO A 150 -14.51 25.55 6.86
C PRO A 150 -15.28 25.48 5.55
N ALA A 151 -14.83 24.61 4.66
CA ALA A 151 -15.46 24.39 3.36
C ALA A 151 -15.35 22.94 2.91
N VAL A 152 -16.15 22.54 1.92
CA VAL A 152 -16.03 21.22 1.30
C VAL A 152 -14.78 21.19 0.43
N HIS A 153 -13.97 20.15 0.54
CA HIS A 153 -12.70 20.01 -0.16
C HIS A 153 -12.77 20.19 -1.69
N THR A 154 -13.92 19.89 -2.30
CA THR A 154 -14.14 20.06 -3.75
C THR A 154 -14.58 21.47 -4.14
N ALA A 155 -14.89 22.34 -3.18
CA ALA A 155 -15.32 23.71 -3.40
C ALA A 155 -14.18 24.74 -3.29
N CYS A 156 -12.98 24.31 -2.83
CA CYS A 156 -11.83 25.17 -2.63
C CYS A 156 -10.71 24.87 -3.61
N THR A 157 -9.96 25.88 -3.99
CA THR A 157 -8.73 25.70 -4.78
C THR A 157 -7.57 25.25 -3.91
N GLN A 158 -7.42 25.83 -2.73
CA GLN A 158 -6.38 25.51 -1.77
C GLN A 158 -6.93 25.45 -0.36
N GLY A 159 -6.44 24.50 0.44
CA GLY A 159 -6.72 24.37 1.86
C GLY A 159 -5.51 24.76 2.71
N VAL A 160 -5.77 25.13 3.96
CA VAL A 160 -4.73 25.41 4.95
C VAL A 160 -4.05 24.10 5.33
N LEU A 161 -2.71 24.06 5.27
CA LEU A 161 -1.93 22.86 5.62
C LEU A 161 -1.84 22.66 7.13
N GLU A 162 -1.60 23.71 7.88
CA GLU A 162 -1.44 23.63 9.32
C GLU A 162 -2.60 24.34 10.01
N TYR A 163 -3.56 23.57 10.44
CA TYR A 163 -4.70 24.06 11.21
C TYR A 163 -5.01 23.13 12.37
N GLU A 164 -5.17 23.71 13.52
CA GLU A 164 -5.67 23.09 14.74
C GLU A 164 -6.68 24.04 15.39
N GLY A 165 -7.89 23.54 15.66
CA GLY A 165 -8.96 24.37 16.20
C GLY A 165 -10.28 23.62 16.28
N GLU A 166 -11.38 24.37 16.19
CA GLU A 166 -12.73 23.80 16.24
C GLU A 166 -13.52 24.14 14.97
N VAL A 167 -14.32 23.19 14.52
CA VAL A 167 -15.32 23.39 13.47
C VAL A 167 -16.64 22.89 14.01
N ASN A 168 -17.64 23.80 14.10
CA ASN A 168 -18.95 23.51 14.66
C ASN A 168 -18.90 22.89 16.07
N GLY A 169 -17.97 23.37 16.91
CA GLY A 169 -17.79 22.86 18.28
C GLY A 169 -17.07 21.50 18.37
N VAL A 170 -16.55 20.99 17.26
CA VAL A 170 -15.80 19.72 17.21
C VAL A 170 -14.32 20.05 17.03
N ALA A 171 -13.47 19.56 17.93
CA ALA A 171 -12.03 19.75 17.84
C ALA A 171 -11.44 18.97 16.67
N VAL A 172 -10.61 19.64 15.86
CA VAL A 172 -10.04 19.10 14.61
C VAL A 172 -8.61 19.53 14.41
N ARG A 173 -7.85 18.71 13.67
CA ARG A 173 -6.51 19.04 13.16
C ARG A 173 -6.37 18.60 11.71
N THR A 174 -5.56 19.27 10.92
CA THR A 174 -5.24 18.81 9.55
C THR A 174 -4.42 17.50 9.57
N ALA A 175 -4.61 16.69 8.55
CA ALA A 175 -3.83 15.44 8.40
C ALA A 175 -2.32 15.71 8.30
N PHE A 176 -1.91 16.86 7.79
CA PHE A 176 -0.51 17.27 7.73
C PHE A 176 0.14 17.39 9.12
N LEU A 177 -0.59 17.88 10.12
CA LEU A 177 -0.08 17.98 11.49
C LEU A 177 0.20 16.61 12.12
N PHE A 178 -0.60 15.58 11.80
CA PHE A 178 -0.31 14.22 12.24
C PHE A 178 0.94 13.64 11.58
N LEU A 179 1.23 14.02 10.33
CA LEU A 179 2.49 13.67 9.70
C LEU A 179 3.67 14.35 10.41
N LYS A 180 3.53 15.62 10.77
CA LYS A 180 4.55 16.34 11.54
C LYS A 180 4.81 15.63 12.87
N ASP A 181 3.76 15.32 13.64
CA ASP A 181 3.90 14.60 14.91
C ASP A 181 4.67 13.28 14.71
N SER A 182 4.32 12.51 13.67
CA SER A 182 4.99 11.24 13.38
C SER A 182 6.45 11.41 12.96
N ALA A 183 6.78 12.49 12.24
CA ALA A 183 8.16 12.77 11.82
C ALA A 183 9.03 13.23 12.99
N TYR A 184 8.43 13.90 13.97
CA TYR A 184 9.12 14.40 15.18
C TYR A 184 9.02 13.46 16.39
N GLU A 185 8.50 12.23 16.21
CA GLU A 185 8.49 11.21 17.27
C GLU A 185 9.91 10.84 17.72
N HIS A 186 10.88 10.93 16.79
CA HIS A 186 12.30 10.72 17.04
C HIS A 186 13.13 11.88 16.53
N THR A 187 14.27 12.11 17.16
CA THR A 187 15.29 13.03 16.66
C THR A 187 16.05 12.42 15.46
N MET A 188 16.75 13.24 14.69
CA MET A 188 17.58 12.76 13.59
C MET A 188 18.67 11.77 14.04
N ASP A 189 19.26 12.00 15.22
CA ASP A 189 20.23 11.09 15.83
C ASP A 189 19.59 9.72 16.16
N GLU A 190 18.38 9.72 16.68
CA GLU A 190 17.65 8.48 16.95
C GLU A 190 17.29 7.74 15.66
N TYR A 191 16.83 8.44 14.63
CA TYR A 191 16.61 7.84 13.31
C TYR A 191 17.89 7.23 12.74
N SER A 192 19.04 7.90 12.91
CA SER A 192 20.35 7.36 12.53
C SER A 192 20.69 6.09 13.31
N GLN A 193 20.49 6.07 14.62
CA GLN A 193 20.73 4.90 15.46
C GLN A 193 19.82 3.73 15.12
N ILE A 194 18.53 3.98 14.88
CA ILE A 194 17.53 2.96 14.48
C ILE A 194 17.91 2.33 13.17
N THR A 195 18.25 3.15 12.17
CA THR A 195 18.48 2.71 10.79
C THR A 195 19.90 2.21 10.55
N GLY A 196 20.86 2.68 11.32
CA GLY A 196 22.28 2.48 11.07
C GLY A 196 22.83 3.36 9.94
N ILE A 197 22.05 4.31 9.44
CA ILE A 197 22.47 5.26 8.40
C ILE A 197 22.94 6.55 9.10
N PRO A 198 24.15 7.05 8.78
CA PRO A 198 24.63 8.31 9.37
C PRO A 198 23.69 9.50 9.11
N VAL A 199 23.55 10.39 10.08
CA VAL A 199 22.72 11.62 9.97
C VAL A 199 23.06 12.38 8.69
N GLU A 200 24.35 12.63 8.43
CA GLU A 200 24.81 13.32 7.23
C GLU A 200 24.30 12.65 5.93
N THR A 201 24.25 11.32 5.91
CA THR A 201 23.74 10.57 4.74
C THR A 201 22.23 10.78 4.59
N ILE A 202 21.44 10.73 5.68
CA ILE A 202 20.00 11.00 5.63
C ILE A 202 19.73 12.41 5.09
N GLU A 203 20.46 13.40 5.61
CA GLU A 203 20.34 14.80 5.19
C GLU A 203 20.75 15.02 3.73
N ASN A 204 21.87 14.44 3.31
CA ASN A 204 22.36 14.57 1.93
C ASN A 204 21.37 13.96 0.93
N VAL A 205 20.84 12.77 1.22
CA VAL A 205 19.81 12.13 0.39
C VAL A 205 18.54 12.96 0.35
N ALA A 206 18.08 13.48 1.49
CA ALA A 206 16.90 14.33 1.54
C ALA A 206 17.07 15.63 0.75
N ARG A 207 18.24 16.27 0.87
CA ARG A 207 18.61 17.48 0.13
C ARG A 207 18.66 17.23 -1.38
N GLU A 208 19.34 16.16 -1.80
CA GLU A 208 19.42 15.81 -3.21
C GLU A 208 18.04 15.46 -3.77
N PHE A 209 17.29 14.60 -3.09
CA PHE A 209 15.95 14.19 -3.50
C PHE A 209 15.02 15.40 -3.72
N THR A 210 14.98 16.34 -2.80
CA THR A 210 14.12 17.53 -2.89
C THR A 210 14.57 18.52 -3.95
N SER A 211 15.89 18.60 -4.24
CA SER A 211 16.44 19.50 -5.23
C SER A 211 15.96 19.24 -6.65
N HIS A 212 15.50 18.02 -6.93
CA HIS A 212 14.95 17.63 -8.23
C HIS A 212 13.46 17.90 -8.38
N GLY A 213 12.79 18.38 -7.33
CA GLY A 213 11.34 18.63 -7.32
C GLY A 213 10.56 17.38 -7.73
N VAL A 214 9.60 17.53 -8.63
CA VAL A 214 8.73 16.43 -9.09
C VAL A 214 9.45 15.35 -9.89
N LYS A 215 10.75 15.52 -10.20
CA LYS A 215 11.54 14.56 -11.00
C LYS A 215 12.34 13.56 -10.15
N ALA A 216 12.09 13.50 -8.86
CA ALA A 216 12.66 12.49 -7.97
C ALA A 216 11.61 11.40 -7.64
N ALA A 217 12.08 10.19 -7.38
CA ALA A 217 11.20 9.07 -7.02
C ALA A 217 11.82 8.17 -5.96
N ALA A 218 11.12 8.00 -4.83
CA ALA A 218 11.44 6.97 -3.84
C ALA A 218 10.56 5.75 -4.09
N THR A 219 11.16 4.57 -4.23
CA THR A 219 10.44 3.32 -4.50
C THR A 219 10.87 2.20 -3.57
N THR A 220 9.99 1.24 -3.35
CA THR A 220 10.27 0.02 -2.62
C THR A 220 9.75 -1.20 -3.38
N GLY A 221 10.28 -2.36 -3.08
CA GLY A 221 9.82 -3.64 -3.62
C GLY A 221 9.43 -4.62 -2.52
N PHE A 222 9.39 -5.90 -2.86
CA PHE A 222 8.99 -6.96 -1.95
C PHE A 222 9.79 -7.00 -0.65
N GLY A 223 11.10 -6.78 -0.70
CA GLY A 223 11.95 -6.77 0.50
C GLY A 223 11.55 -5.70 1.53
N GLY A 224 11.07 -4.54 1.06
CA GLY A 224 10.56 -3.48 1.95
C GLY A 224 9.12 -3.69 2.42
N THR A 225 8.37 -4.61 1.80
CA THR A 225 6.95 -4.86 2.08
C THR A 225 6.71 -6.16 2.84
N ALA A 226 7.59 -7.15 2.70
CA ALA A 226 7.48 -8.47 3.32
C ALA A 226 7.99 -8.49 4.77
N LEU A 227 7.66 -7.46 5.54
CA LEU A 227 8.05 -7.26 6.93
C LEU A 227 6.81 -7.09 7.80
N ALA A 228 6.96 -7.32 9.11
CA ALA A 228 5.87 -7.12 10.07
C ALA A 228 5.30 -5.68 10.01
N ASN A 229 6.16 -4.69 9.80
CA ASN A 229 5.82 -3.28 9.59
C ASN A 229 5.80 -2.85 8.12
N GLY A 230 5.67 -3.79 7.18
CA GLY A 230 5.79 -3.53 5.74
C GLY A 230 4.78 -2.51 5.22
N LEU A 231 3.54 -2.52 5.71
CA LEU A 231 2.52 -1.53 5.35
C LEU A 231 2.96 -0.12 5.76
N THR A 232 3.43 0.06 6.99
CA THR A 232 3.92 1.35 7.49
C THR A 232 5.15 1.81 6.69
N SER A 233 6.06 0.89 6.37
CA SER A 233 7.26 1.19 5.57
C SER A 233 6.91 1.69 4.17
N VAL A 234 5.96 1.05 3.49
CA VAL A 234 5.49 1.49 2.16
C VAL A 234 4.78 2.83 2.24
N HIS A 235 3.95 3.02 3.26
CA HIS A 235 3.23 4.27 3.46
C HIS A 235 4.18 5.44 3.70
N ALA A 236 5.14 5.29 4.62
CA ALA A 236 6.15 6.30 4.89
C ALA A 236 6.98 6.65 3.64
N GLN A 237 7.38 5.63 2.86
CA GLN A 237 8.09 5.84 1.61
C GLN A 237 7.23 6.57 0.55
N ARG A 238 5.92 6.30 0.49
CA ARG A 238 5.01 7.05 -0.39
C ARG A 238 4.87 8.51 0.03
N ILE A 239 4.89 8.79 1.32
CA ILE A 239 4.86 10.14 1.84
C ILE A 239 6.05 10.96 1.34
N ILE A 240 7.26 10.40 1.23
CA ILE A 240 8.42 11.11 0.66
C ILE A 240 8.10 11.65 -0.75
N ASN A 241 7.50 10.83 -1.61
CA ASN A 241 7.10 11.28 -2.95
C ASN A 241 6.00 12.35 -2.90
N ALA A 242 5.03 12.19 -1.99
CA ALA A 242 3.97 13.15 -1.79
C ALA A 242 4.49 14.51 -1.30
N MET A 243 5.54 14.52 -0.45
CA MET A 243 6.13 15.78 0.05
C MET A 243 6.62 16.69 -1.07
N ILE A 244 7.05 16.15 -2.20
CA ILE A 244 7.55 16.91 -3.35
C ILE A 244 6.58 16.93 -4.54
N GLY A 245 5.41 16.29 -4.42
CA GLY A 245 4.41 16.23 -5.49
C GLY A 245 4.81 15.37 -6.69
N SER A 246 5.71 14.39 -6.51
CA SER A 246 6.26 13.61 -7.62
C SER A 246 5.39 12.44 -8.09
N ASP A 247 4.33 12.09 -7.34
CA ASP A 247 3.45 10.99 -7.71
C ASP A 247 2.71 11.27 -9.04
N GLN A 248 2.84 10.33 -9.99
CA GLN A 248 2.26 10.38 -11.34
C GLN A 248 2.83 11.50 -12.24
N MET A 249 3.86 12.21 -11.81
CA MET A 249 4.52 13.23 -12.63
C MET A 249 5.58 12.62 -13.55
N VAL A 250 5.80 13.25 -14.71
CA VAL A 250 6.85 12.81 -15.64
C VAL A 250 8.23 13.02 -15.01
N GLY A 251 9.00 11.95 -14.89
CA GLY A 251 10.29 11.92 -14.19
C GLY A 251 10.19 11.62 -12.70
N GLY A 252 8.98 11.60 -12.14
CA GLY A 252 8.71 11.24 -10.76
C GLY A 252 8.26 9.79 -10.58
N MET A 253 7.53 9.54 -9.50
CA MET A 253 7.04 8.20 -9.15
C MET A 253 5.80 7.80 -9.95
N MET A 254 5.96 6.91 -10.90
CA MET A 254 4.87 6.34 -11.69
C MET A 254 4.33 5.08 -11.01
N ALA A 255 3.23 5.20 -10.28
CA ALA A 255 2.63 4.10 -9.53
C ALA A 255 1.56 3.32 -10.30
N ARG A 256 1.32 3.66 -11.56
CA ARG A 256 0.26 3.01 -12.34
C ARG A 256 0.65 1.61 -12.77
N ARG A 257 -0.05 0.61 -12.25
CA ARG A 257 -0.01 -0.74 -12.80
C ARG A 257 -0.75 -0.73 -14.14
N ILE A 258 -0.03 -0.85 -15.24
CA ILE A 258 -0.62 -1.15 -16.53
C ILE A 258 -0.82 -2.66 -16.56
N GLY A 259 -2.04 -3.11 -16.28
CA GLY A 259 -2.42 -4.49 -16.56
C GLY A 259 -2.41 -4.71 -18.07
N ALA A 260 -1.91 -5.85 -18.53
CA ALA A 260 -2.16 -6.27 -19.90
C ALA A 260 -3.67 -6.36 -20.08
N LYS A 261 -4.20 -5.56 -21.04
CA LYS A 261 -5.59 -5.73 -21.45
C LYS A 261 -5.66 -7.02 -22.25
N THR A 262 -6.34 -8.02 -21.73
CA THR A 262 -6.90 -9.06 -22.60
C THR A 262 -7.98 -8.39 -23.44
N THR A 263 -7.71 -8.23 -24.71
CA THR A 263 -8.76 -7.81 -25.65
C THR A 263 -9.71 -8.98 -25.84
N THR A 264 -11.02 -8.70 -25.79
CA THR A 264 -12.05 -9.71 -26.09
C THR A 264 -12.01 -10.14 -27.56
N ASP A 265 -11.35 -9.37 -28.39
CA ASP A 265 -11.27 -9.59 -29.83
C ASP A 265 -9.90 -10.21 -30.15
N GLY A 266 -9.89 -11.53 -30.33
CA GLY A 266 -8.77 -12.23 -30.94
C GLY A 266 -7.64 -12.69 -30.00
N ALA A 267 -7.84 -12.71 -28.71
CA ALA A 267 -6.88 -13.41 -27.83
C ALA A 267 -6.90 -14.91 -28.13
N ARG A 268 -5.83 -15.40 -28.76
CA ARG A 268 -5.69 -16.76 -29.27
C ARG A 268 -5.96 -17.86 -28.24
N TYR A 269 -5.93 -17.50 -26.95
CA TYR A 269 -6.05 -18.43 -25.81
C TYR A 269 -7.06 -17.95 -24.77
N LEU A 270 -8.07 -17.16 -25.16
CA LEU A 270 -9.13 -16.77 -24.24
C LEU A 270 -10.09 -17.95 -24.07
N LEU A 271 -9.92 -18.72 -22.99
CA LEU A 271 -10.71 -19.93 -22.73
C LEU A 271 -12.22 -19.67 -22.72
N SER A 272 -12.66 -18.50 -22.30
CA SER A 272 -14.07 -18.11 -22.32
C SER A 272 -14.70 -18.05 -23.72
N THR A 273 -13.88 -17.99 -24.78
CA THR A 273 -14.35 -17.99 -26.18
C THR A 273 -14.34 -19.38 -26.81
N VAL A 274 -13.82 -20.40 -26.14
CA VAL A 274 -13.79 -21.76 -26.62
C VAL A 274 -15.20 -22.36 -26.52
N LYS A 275 -15.75 -22.74 -27.67
CA LYS A 275 -17.08 -23.32 -27.75
C LYS A 275 -17.14 -24.65 -26.94
N GLY A 276 -18.13 -24.76 -26.07
CA GLY A 276 -18.31 -25.94 -25.21
C GLY A 276 -17.57 -25.88 -23.86
N THR A 277 -16.79 -24.84 -23.60
CA THR A 277 -16.21 -24.63 -22.26
C THR A 277 -17.34 -24.26 -21.27
N PRO A 278 -17.48 -24.96 -20.14
CA PRO A 278 -18.47 -24.58 -19.13
C PRO A 278 -18.23 -23.15 -18.67
N ASN A 279 -19.25 -22.30 -18.78
CA ASN A 279 -19.18 -20.95 -18.23
C ASN A 279 -19.40 -21.02 -16.72
N VAL A 280 -18.37 -21.36 -15.97
CA VAL A 280 -18.44 -21.41 -14.52
C VAL A 280 -18.33 -19.98 -13.99
N SER A 281 -19.48 -19.44 -13.58
CA SER A 281 -19.50 -18.14 -12.91
C SER A 281 -18.95 -18.27 -11.50
N THR A 282 -17.80 -17.66 -11.23
CA THR A 282 -17.26 -17.53 -9.88
C THR A 282 -17.83 -16.33 -9.13
N LYS A 283 -18.82 -15.64 -9.70
CA LYS A 283 -19.40 -14.42 -9.10
C LYS A 283 -19.98 -14.62 -7.70
N ASN A 284 -20.43 -15.84 -7.41
CA ASN A 284 -20.98 -16.22 -6.12
C ASN A 284 -20.00 -17.06 -5.29
N ALA A 285 -18.76 -17.26 -5.75
CA ALA A 285 -17.77 -17.97 -4.98
C ALA A 285 -17.46 -17.19 -3.68
N THR A 286 -17.58 -17.88 -2.57
CA THR A 286 -17.15 -17.35 -1.27
C THR A 286 -15.66 -17.54 -1.19
N TYR A 287 -14.92 -16.44 -1.11
CA TYR A 287 -13.47 -16.52 -1.01
C TYR A 287 -13.04 -16.76 0.42
N ILE A 288 -12.20 -17.73 0.65
CA ILE A 288 -11.47 -17.90 1.91
C ILE A 288 -10.52 -16.73 2.11
N SER A 289 -9.87 -16.27 1.06
CA SER A 289 -9.11 -15.03 1.11
C SER A 289 -10.09 -13.84 1.17
N ARG A 290 -9.96 -13.04 2.18
CA ARG A 290 -10.85 -11.95 2.57
C ARG A 290 -10.72 -10.70 1.69
N THR A 291 -10.22 -10.91 0.50
CA THR A 291 -9.90 -9.87 -0.46
C THR A 291 -11.14 -9.32 -1.14
N ASN A 292 -11.19 -8.01 -1.31
CA ASN A 292 -12.20 -7.31 -2.08
C ASN A 292 -13.65 -7.48 -1.61
N ARG A 293 -13.88 -8.00 -0.40
CA ARG A 293 -15.23 -8.10 0.18
C ARG A 293 -15.24 -7.59 1.62
N LYS A 294 -16.25 -6.83 1.94
CA LYS A 294 -16.54 -6.47 3.33
C LYS A 294 -17.07 -7.71 4.05
N PHE A 295 -16.72 -7.88 5.32
CA PHE A 295 -17.28 -8.98 6.13
C PHE A 295 -18.80 -8.97 6.14
N SER A 296 -19.43 -7.80 6.19
CA SER A 296 -20.87 -7.63 6.12
C SER A 296 -21.54 -8.16 4.84
N ALA A 297 -20.76 -8.42 3.78
CA ALA A 297 -21.27 -9.02 2.54
C ALA A 297 -21.21 -10.56 2.55
N THR A 298 -20.65 -11.18 3.59
CA THR A 298 -20.53 -12.64 3.71
C THR A 298 -21.81 -13.28 4.19
N ASP A 299 -22.02 -14.54 3.84
CA ASP A 299 -23.19 -15.30 4.33
C ASP A 299 -23.10 -15.52 5.84
N GLU A 300 -21.89 -15.68 6.41
CA GLU A 300 -21.72 -15.76 7.86
C GLU A 300 -22.30 -14.54 8.56
N TYR A 301 -21.92 -13.33 8.12
CA TYR A 301 -22.44 -12.09 8.71
C TYR A 301 -23.97 -12.05 8.64
N LYS A 302 -24.54 -12.31 7.46
CA LYS A 302 -25.98 -12.28 7.23
C LYS A 302 -26.72 -13.30 8.12
N ASN A 303 -26.18 -14.53 8.23
CA ASN A 303 -26.77 -15.58 9.06
C ASN A 303 -26.72 -15.23 10.55
N ARG A 304 -25.62 -14.63 11.02
CA ARG A 304 -25.46 -14.21 12.41
C ARG A 304 -26.40 -13.04 12.75
N VAL A 305 -26.56 -12.08 11.82
CA VAL A 305 -27.56 -11.00 11.97
C VAL A 305 -28.97 -11.57 11.98
N ALA A 306 -29.30 -12.51 11.10
CA ALA A 306 -30.60 -13.19 11.08
C ALA A 306 -30.87 -13.99 12.37
N ALA A 307 -29.82 -14.47 13.02
CA ALA A 307 -29.88 -15.13 14.33
C ALA A 307 -29.95 -14.15 15.52
N GLY A 308 -30.03 -12.82 15.26
CA GLY A 308 -30.21 -11.79 16.29
C GLY A 308 -28.91 -11.16 16.80
N GLU A 309 -27.76 -11.47 16.21
CA GLU A 309 -26.48 -10.85 16.62
C GLU A 309 -26.36 -9.42 16.05
N THR A 310 -26.07 -8.46 16.91
CA THR A 310 -25.87 -7.06 16.51
C THR A 310 -24.43 -6.83 16.10
N ASP A 311 -24.20 -6.40 14.86
CA ASP A 311 -22.88 -6.09 14.27
C ASP A 311 -21.83 -7.20 14.48
N PRO A 312 -22.05 -8.40 13.94
CA PRO A 312 -21.11 -9.51 14.08
C PRO A 312 -19.70 -9.14 13.63
N LYS A 313 -18.68 -9.49 14.42
CA LYS A 313 -17.29 -9.32 14.05
C LYS A 313 -16.71 -10.60 13.48
N PRO A 314 -15.75 -10.52 12.52
CA PRO A 314 -15.12 -11.72 12.00
C PRO A 314 -14.27 -12.41 13.07
N LYS A 315 -14.21 -13.74 13.03
CA LYS A 315 -13.40 -14.55 13.96
C LYS A 315 -11.91 -14.41 13.75
N LEU A 316 -11.51 -14.07 12.51
CA LEU A 316 -10.13 -13.81 12.13
C LEU A 316 -10.02 -12.41 11.54
N PRO A 317 -8.83 -11.77 11.57
CA PRO A 317 -8.64 -10.44 11.02
C PRO A 317 -9.18 -10.33 9.60
N TRP A 318 -9.91 -9.28 9.28
CA TRP A 318 -10.49 -9.04 7.98
C TRP A 318 -9.84 -7.84 7.31
N ILE A 319 -8.90 -8.11 6.40
CA ILE A 319 -8.13 -7.07 5.69
C ILE A 319 -8.61 -7.06 4.23
N ASN A 320 -9.25 -5.99 3.81
CA ASN A 320 -9.79 -5.85 2.46
C ASN A 320 -9.02 -4.88 1.56
N ILE A 321 -7.82 -4.48 1.96
CA ILE A 321 -6.98 -3.48 1.27
C ILE A 321 -5.99 -4.07 0.26
N SER A 322 -5.85 -5.39 0.21
CA SER A 322 -4.92 -6.05 -0.71
C SER A 322 -5.62 -7.14 -1.54
N SER A 323 -4.97 -7.56 -2.61
CA SER A 323 -5.49 -8.58 -3.53
C SER A 323 -5.35 -10.01 -3.04
N GLY A 324 -4.92 -10.25 -1.83
CA GLY A 324 -4.81 -11.56 -1.19
C GLY A 324 -3.84 -11.53 -0.03
N SER A 325 -4.07 -12.41 0.91
CA SER A 325 -3.14 -12.72 1.98
C SER A 325 -3.08 -14.23 2.09
N ASP A 326 -2.06 -14.82 1.50
CA ASP A 326 -1.90 -16.26 1.39
C ASP A 326 -1.85 -16.93 2.77
N ASN A 327 -1.21 -16.28 3.73
CA ASN A 327 -1.17 -16.74 5.13
C ASN A 327 -2.55 -16.83 5.76
N GLN A 328 -3.42 -15.85 5.50
CA GLN A 328 -4.79 -15.88 6.02
C GLN A 328 -5.62 -16.98 5.35
N ALA A 329 -5.36 -17.29 4.08
CA ALA A 329 -6.02 -18.38 3.38
C ALA A 329 -5.69 -19.72 4.06
N LEU A 330 -4.41 -20.01 4.34
CA LEU A 330 -4.00 -21.23 5.04
C LEU A 330 -4.62 -21.34 6.44
N VAL A 331 -4.53 -20.28 7.24
CA VAL A 331 -5.14 -20.24 8.57
C VAL A 331 -6.65 -20.47 8.50
N SER A 332 -7.32 -19.95 7.49
CA SER A 332 -8.76 -20.16 7.28
C SER A 332 -9.07 -21.59 6.86
N ILE A 333 -8.29 -22.17 5.95
CA ILE A 333 -8.44 -23.57 5.50
C ILE A 333 -8.32 -24.53 6.68
N VAL A 334 -7.24 -24.43 7.46
CA VAL A 334 -7.01 -25.35 8.58
C VAL A 334 -7.91 -25.15 9.78
N ASN A 335 -8.56 -24.01 9.88
CA ASN A 335 -9.60 -23.74 10.88
C ASN A 335 -11.03 -23.89 10.31
N GLN A 336 -11.15 -24.38 9.08
CA GLN A 336 -12.45 -24.58 8.40
C GLN A 336 -13.33 -23.33 8.44
N TYR A 337 -12.72 -22.17 8.28
CA TYR A 337 -13.41 -20.88 8.41
C TYR A 337 -13.24 -20.04 7.11
N PRO A 338 -14.33 -19.49 6.57
CA PRO A 338 -15.73 -19.52 7.02
C PRO A 338 -16.47 -20.82 6.70
N TYR A 339 -15.82 -21.77 6.03
CA TYR A 339 -16.33 -23.11 5.68
C TYR A 339 -15.18 -24.08 5.48
N GLN A 340 -15.47 -25.37 5.45
CA GLN A 340 -14.49 -26.39 5.12
C GLN A 340 -14.11 -26.34 3.64
N ALA A 341 -12.83 -26.20 3.33
CA ALA A 341 -12.30 -26.42 1.99
C ALA A 341 -12.25 -27.93 1.72
N LYS A 342 -13.02 -28.41 0.75
CA LYS A 342 -13.05 -29.83 0.41
C LYS A 342 -11.94 -30.25 -0.54
N ILE A 343 -11.46 -29.31 -1.35
CA ILE A 343 -10.33 -29.49 -2.23
C ILE A 343 -9.42 -28.26 -2.09
N VAL A 344 -8.15 -28.49 -1.87
CA VAL A 344 -7.09 -27.48 -1.94
C VAL A 344 -6.23 -27.79 -3.15
N LEU A 345 -6.13 -26.85 -4.08
CA LEU A 345 -5.19 -26.88 -5.19
C LEU A 345 -4.13 -25.81 -4.96
N SER A 346 -2.92 -26.21 -4.63
CA SER A 346 -1.76 -25.33 -4.57
C SER A 346 -1.01 -25.39 -5.91
N TRP A 347 -0.82 -24.23 -6.55
CA TRP A 347 -0.14 -24.12 -7.82
C TRP A 347 0.98 -23.09 -7.76
N MET A 348 2.23 -23.54 -7.97
CA MET A 348 3.43 -22.71 -7.93
C MET A 348 3.51 -21.84 -6.67
N VAL A 349 3.14 -22.40 -5.52
CA VAL A 349 3.09 -21.68 -4.25
C VAL A 349 3.63 -22.55 -3.10
N ASP A 350 4.52 -21.99 -2.32
CA ASP A 350 4.94 -22.53 -1.03
C ASP A 350 4.74 -21.47 0.05
N THR A 351 3.49 -21.27 0.43
CA THR A 351 3.09 -20.25 1.40
C THR A 351 3.70 -20.53 2.77
N LEU A 352 3.88 -21.78 3.15
CA LEU A 352 4.43 -22.15 4.46
C LEU A 352 5.88 -21.73 4.60
N GLN A 353 6.68 -21.88 3.55
CA GLN A 353 8.07 -21.41 3.54
C GLN A 353 8.18 -19.91 3.41
N ALA A 354 7.26 -19.28 2.68
CA ALA A 354 7.28 -17.84 2.42
C ALA A 354 6.71 -16.99 3.56
N THR A 355 6.19 -17.61 4.62
CA THR A 355 5.56 -16.91 5.75
C THR A 355 6.38 -17.01 7.02
N SER A 356 6.05 -16.18 8.03
CA SER A 356 6.68 -16.32 9.35
C SER A 356 6.31 -17.65 9.98
N GLY A 357 7.31 -18.40 10.50
CA GLY A 357 7.21 -19.80 10.91
C GLY A 357 6.40 -20.10 12.17
N ALA A 358 5.77 -19.10 12.80
CA ALA A 358 5.17 -19.26 14.14
C ALA A 358 4.04 -20.29 14.23
N LEU A 359 3.40 -20.64 13.10
CA LEU A 359 2.30 -21.61 13.06
C LEU A 359 2.52 -22.73 12.05
N ARG A 360 3.74 -22.91 11.56
CA ARG A 360 4.07 -23.84 10.48
C ARG A 360 3.69 -25.28 10.81
N GLU A 361 4.20 -25.84 11.89
CA GLU A 361 3.93 -27.24 12.25
C GLU A 361 2.43 -27.53 12.49
N PRO A 362 1.70 -26.72 13.28
CA PRO A 362 0.26 -26.91 13.44
C PRO A 362 -0.53 -26.83 12.13
N ILE A 363 -0.08 -26.00 11.16
CA ILE A 363 -0.71 -25.91 9.84
C ILE A 363 -0.42 -27.18 9.02
N LEU A 364 0.83 -27.64 9.01
CA LEU A 364 1.23 -28.88 8.30
C LEU A 364 0.47 -30.10 8.80
N GLU A 365 0.35 -30.27 10.11
CA GLU A 365 -0.42 -31.36 10.72
C GLU A 365 -1.88 -31.34 10.26
N LYS A 366 -2.51 -30.16 10.28
CA LYS A 366 -3.90 -30.02 9.86
C LYS A 366 -4.09 -30.19 8.34
N LEU A 367 -3.12 -29.79 7.53
CA LEU A 367 -3.20 -30.03 6.07
C LEU A 367 -3.10 -31.52 5.72
N ARG A 368 -2.43 -32.33 6.55
CA ARG A 368 -2.36 -33.79 6.40
C ARG A 368 -3.63 -34.52 6.88
N ASP A 369 -4.46 -33.84 7.65
CA ASP A 369 -5.68 -34.44 8.22
C ASP A 369 -6.83 -34.41 7.19
N PRO A 370 -7.28 -35.55 6.66
CA PRO A 370 -8.37 -35.61 5.67
C PRO A 370 -9.72 -35.16 6.25
N SER A 371 -9.87 -35.11 7.58
CA SER A 371 -11.07 -34.52 8.20
C SER A 371 -11.10 -33.00 8.10
N VAL A 372 -9.92 -32.39 7.95
CA VAL A 372 -9.76 -30.93 7.79
C VAL A 372 -9.74 -30.57 6.30
N VAL A 373 -8.85 -31.22 5.52
CA VAL A 373 -8.71 -31.06 4.07
C VAL A 373 -8.85 -32.43 3.40
N PRO A 374 -10.04 -32.77 2.89
CA PRO A 374 -10.29 -34.09 2.29
C PRO A 374 -9.46 -34.41 1.05
N LEU A 375 -9.01 -33.40 0.32
CA LEU A 375 -8.16 -33.58 -0.85
C LEU A 375 -7.24 -32.38 -1.04
N HIS A 376 -5.92 -32.63 -1.08
CA HIS A 376 -4.90 -31.63 -1.41
C HIS A 376 -4.12 -32.06 -2.67
N ILE A 377 -4.13 -31.24 -3.69
CA ILE A 377 -3.38 -31.41 -4.93
C ILE A 377 -2.36 -30.29 -5.04
N ALA A 378 -1.08 -30.65 -5.17
CA ALA A 378 -0.01 -29.68 -5.43
C ALA A 378 0.45 -29.78 -6.88
N CYS A 379 0.53 -28.65 -7.57
CA CYS A 379 1.09 -28.56 -8.91
C CYS A 379 2.31 -27.61 -8.83
N ASP A 380 3.50 -28.17 -8.95
CA ASP A 380 4.75 -27.42 -8.78
C ASP A 380 5.93 -28.06 -9.52
N ALA A 381 6.95 -27.25 -9.80
CA ALA A 381 8.21 -27.69 -10.39
C ALA A 381 9.14 -28.34 -9.35
N PHE A 382 8.97 -28.06 -8.07
CA PHE A 382 9.75 -28.58 -6.96
C PHE A 382 8.85 -29.10 -5.85
N ILE A 383 9.34 -30.10 -5.12
CA ILE A 383 8.63 -30.64 -3.94
C ILE A 383 8.92 -29.74 -2.74
N GLY A 384 8.18 -28.63 -2.64
CA GLY A 384 8.17 -27.74 -1.47
C GLY A 384 7.34 -28.30 -0.31
N GLU A 385 7.18 -27.54 0.77
CA GLU A 385 6.47 -27.99 1.98
C GLU A 385 4.99 -28.30 1.71
N HIS A 386 4.31 -27.51 0.88
CA HIS A 386 2.94 -27.79 0.47
C HIS A 386 2.83 -29.11 -0.31
N ALA A 387 3.76 -29.35 -1.23
CA ALA A 387 3.76 -30.57 -2.00
C ALA A 387 4.03 -31.81 -1.13
N GLN A 388 4.87 -31.70 -0.10
CA GLN A 388 5.15 -32.82 0.83
C GLN A 388 3.94 -33.29 1.64
N VAL A 389 2.91 -32.45 1.78
CA VAL A 389 1.69 -32.77 2.53
C VAL A 389 0.46 -32.95 1.62
N ALA A 390 0.66 -32.90 0.31
CA ALA A 390 -0.39 -33.11 -0.67
C ALA A 390 -0.66 -34.59 -0.91
N ASP A 391 -1.91 -34.93 -1.21
CA ASP A 391 -2.31 -36.30 -1.62
C ASP A 391 -1.80 -36.63 -3.03
N TYR A 392 -1.76 -35.62 -3.89
CA TYR A 392 -1.26 -35.77 -5.26
C TYR A 392 -0.32 -34.62 -5.60
N ILE A 393 0.77 -34.98 -6.28
CA ILE A 393 1.72 -34.01 -6.85
C ILE A 393 1.65 -34.09 -8.36
N VAL A 394 1.33 -32.97 -9.00
CA VAL A 394 1.32 -32.81 -10.45
C VAL A 394 2.55 -31.98 -10.83
N PRO A 395 3.51 -32.55 -11.58
CA PRO A 395 4.68 -31.78 -11.99
C PRO A 395 4.28 -30.68 -12.95
N ASP A 396 4.82 -29.48 -12.71
CA ASP A 396 4.77 -28.31 -13.61
C ASP A 396 6.15 -28.06 -14.22
N THR A 397 6.21 -27.29 -15.30
CA THR A 397 7.45 -27.00 -16.03
C THR A 397 7.93 -25.55 -15.85
#